data_3098872f98b198026a5d25684097a739
#
_entry.id   3098872f98b198026a5d25684097a739
#
_cell.length_a   1.000
_cell.length_b   1.000
_cell.length_c   1.000
_cell.angle_alpha   90.00
_cell.angle_beta   90.00
_cell.angle_gamma   90.00
#
_symmetry.space_group_name_H-M   'P 1'
#
loop_
_entity.id
_entity.type
_entity.pdbx_description
1 polymer ?
#
loop_
_entity_poly.entity_id
_entity_poly.type
_entity_poly.pdbx_seq_one_letter_code
_entity_poly.pdbx_strand_id
1 'polypeptide(L)'
;MKSIFSKIISQEIPCYKIAENKDFIAFLDINPNSLGHTLCVPKVEVNDFLDLDEEIYNSLMSFSRKVALAIKQVVTCEKIGLSLIGLEVPHVHVHLIPISTMEDMRFIKKATFNHEGFESLAKKINTIYDLSNSI
;
A
#
# COMPACT_ATOMS: atom_id res chain seq x y z
N MET A 1 7.68 14.80 15.62
CA MET A 1 8.57 14.10 14.67
C MET A 1 7.73 13.46 13.58
N LYS A 2 8.11 13.65 12.33
CA LYS A 2 7.38 13.06 11.19
C LYS A 2 7.60 11.55 11.12
N SER A 3 6.54 10.80 10.79
CA SER A 3 6.66 9.38 10.50
C SER A 3 7.48 9.16 9.23
N ILE A 4 7.98 7.95 9.03
CA ILE A 4 8.67 7.59 7.80
C ILE A 4 7.74 7.77 6.58
N PHE A 5 6.44 7.54 6.76
CA PHE A 5 5.47 7.71 5.68
C PHE A 5 5.26 9.19 5.34
N SER A 6 5.25 10.08 6.33
CA SER A 6 5.21 11.51 6.06
C SER A 6 6.43 11.97 5.26
N LYS A 7 7.59 11.38 5.51
CA LYS A 7 8.81 11.67 4.74
C LYS A 7 8.71 11.15 3.31
N ILE A 8 8.04 10.04 3.10
CA ILE A 8 7.77 9.51 1.76
C ILE A 8 6.80 10.45 1.02
N ILE A 9 5.75 10.88 1.69
CA ILE A 9 4.75 11.79 1.13
C ILE A 9 5.40 13.11 0.68
N SER A 10 6.32 13.63 1.48
CA SER A 10 7.03 14.87 1.17
C SER A 10 8.21 14.69 0.21
N GLN A 11 8.45 13.45 -0.25
CA GLN A 11 9.54 13.10 -1.17
C GLN A 11 10.94 13.23 -0.57
N GLU A 12 11.05 13.28 0.76
CA GLU A 12 12.35 13.23 1.45
C GLU A 12 12.96 11.84 1.36
N ILE A 13 12.11 10.80 1.29
CA ILE A 13 12.52 9.39 1.13
C ILE A 13 11.84 8.86 -0.12
N PRO A 14 12.58 8.17 -1.02
CA PRO A 14 11.98 7.58 -2.22
C PRO A 14 11.10 6.37 -1.88
N CYS A 15 10.17 6.06 -2.76
CA CYS A 15 9.34 4.87 -2.66
C CYS A 15 9.01 4.34 -4.06
N TYR A 16 8.50 3.13 -4.12
CA TYR A 16 7.99 2.53 -5.37
C TYR A 16 6.49 2.81 -5.44
N LYS A 17 6.17 3.99 -5.95
CA LYS A 17 4.79 4.49 -5.95
C LYS A 17 3.92 3.74 -6.95
N ILE A 18 2.72 3.37 -6.50
CA ILE A 18 1.70 2.70 -7.31
C ILE A 18 0.59 3.67 -7.68
N ALA A 19 0.14 4.46 -6.73
CA ALA A 19 -1.00 5.35 -6.92
C ALA A 19 -0.90 6.54 -5.97
N GLU A 20 -1.50 7.63 -6.37
CA GLU A 20 -1.53 8.82 -5.54
C GLU A 20 -2.70 9.70 -5.96
N ASN A 21 -3.37 10.28 -4.97
CA ASN A 21 -4.33 11.34 -5.22
C ASN A 21 -4.12 12.45 -4.19
N LYS A 22 -5.08 13.34 -4.06
CA LYS A 22 -4.98 14.47 -3.15
C LYS A 22 -4.75 14.05 -1.69
N ASP A 23 -5.42 12.99 -1.26
CA ASP A 23 -5.46 12.59 0.16
C ASP A 23 -4.66 11.35 0.51
N PHE A 24 -4.30 10.53 -0.48
CA PHE A 24 -3.70 9.22 -0.25
C PHE A 24 -2.54 8.94 -1.19
N ILE A 25 -1.65 8.04 -0.74
CA ILE A 25 -0.57 7.50 -1.56
C ILE A 25 -0.47 6.00 -1.32
N ALA A 26 -0.15 5.26 -2.36
CA ALA A 26 0.12 3.82 -2.27
C ALA A 26 1.48 3.51 -2.87
N PHE A 27 2.25 2.66 -2.18
CA PHE A 27 3.58 2.25 -2.64
C PHE A 27 3.89 0.85 -2.15
N LEU A 28 4.83 0.19 -2.82
CA LEU A 28 5.22 -1.17 -2.46
C LEU A 28 5.96 -1.18 -1.12
N ASP A 29 5.66 -2.19 -0.30
CA ASP A 29 6.42 -2.47 0.91
C ASP A 29 7.75 -3.10 0.50
N ILE A 30 8.87 -2.56 0.97
CA ILE A 30 10.21 -3.07 0.63
C ILE A 30 10.60 -4.28 1.47
N ASN A 31 9.81 -4.63 2.49
CA ASN A 31 9.92 -5.86 3.25
C ASN A 31 8.62 -6.66 3.12
N PRO A 32 8.27 -7.09 1.89
CA PRO A 32 6.93 -7.62 1.63
C PRO A 32 6.73 -9.01 2.20
N ASN A 33 5.51 -9.29 2.66
CA ASN A 33 5.10 -10.64 3.01
C ASN A 33 5.05 -11.53 1.76
N SER A 34 4.64 -10.93 0.65
CA SER A 34 4.64 -11.55 -0.68
C SER A 34 4.86 -10.45 -1.70
N LEU A 35 5.25 -10.82 -2.93
CA LEU A 35 5.49 -9.83 -3.98
C LEU A 35 4.18 -9.12 -4.33
N GLY A 36 4.23 -7.80 -4.33
CA GLY A 36 3.05 -6.97 -4.54
C GLY A 36 2.42 -6.44 -3.26
N HIS A 37 2.96 -6.81 -2.09
CA HIS A 37 2.54 -6.25 -0.81
C HIS A 37 2.66 -4.72 -0.88
N THR A 38 1.55 -4.05 -0.69
CA THR A 38 1.42 -2.61 -0.90
C THR A 38 0.91 -1.94 0.37
N LEU A 39 1.32 -0.70 0.59
CA LEU A 39 0.83 0.13 1.69
C LEU A 39 0.03 1.27 1.12
N CYS A 40 -1.19 1.47 1.63
CA CYS A 40 -2.02 2.63 1.29
C CYS A 40 -2.08 3.54 2.49
N VAL A 41 -1.67 4.78 2.33
CA VAL A 41 -1.40 5.70 3.43
C VAL A 41 -2.13 7.02 3.22
N PRO A 42 -2.89 7.50 4.24
CA PRO A 42 -3.43 8.85 4.16
C PRO A 42 -2.30 9.87 4.32
N LYS A 43 -2.39 10.98 3.61
CA LYS A 43 -1.36 12.03 3.68
C LYS A 43 -1.38 12.77 5.00
N VAL A 44 -2.52 12.78 5.69
CA VAL A 44 -2.59 13.30 7.05
C VAL A 44 -1.98 12.29 8.02
N GLU A 45 -1.10 12.76 8.90
CA GLU A 45 -0.42 11.88 9.85
C GLU A 45 -1.27 11.68 11.09
N VAL A 46 -1.92 10.52 11.18
CA VAL A 46 -2.72 10.09 12.33
C VAL A 46 -2.22 8.71 12.72
N ASN A 47 -1.99 8.47 14.00
CA ASN A 47 -1.40 7.22 14.48
C ASN A 47 -2.37 6.04 14.44
N ASP A 48 -3.58 6.23 14.94
CA ASP A 48 -4.56 5.16 15.12
C ASP A 48 -5.75 5.37 14.19
N PHE A 49 -6.19 4.33 13.49
CA PHE A 49 -7.32 4.46 12.57
C PHE A 49 -8.62 4.85 13.29
N LEU A 50 -8.72 4.56 14.58
CA LEU A 50 -9.87 4.97 15.39
C LEU A 50 -9.95 6.49 15.56
N ASP A 51 -8.84 7.18 15.36
CA ASP A 51 -8.77 8.63 15.45
C ASP A 51 -8.89 9.32 14.09
N LEU A 52 -9.02 8.55 13.01
CA LEU A 52 -9.26 9.12 11.70
C LEU A 52 -10.67 9.70 11.63
N ASP A 53 -10.78 10.83 10.96
CA ASP A 53 -12.07 11.36 10.55
C ASP A 53 -12.80 10.29 9.73
N GLU A 54 -14.09 10.07 10.00
CA GLU A 54 -14.86 9.02 9.34
C GLU A 54 -14.82 9.14 7.82
N GLU A 55 -14.87 10.35 7.31
CA GLU A 55 -14.82 10.60 5.86
C GLU A 55 -13.48 10.17 5.28
N ILE A 56 -12.39 10.47 5.96
CA ILE A 56 -11.04 10.05 5.55
C ILE A 56 -10.91 8.53 5.63
N TYR A 57 -11.43 7.92 6.70
CA TYR A 57 -11.41 6.46 6.83
C TYR A 57 -12.16 5.80 5.66
N ASN A 58 -13.37 6.26 5.35
CA ASN A 58 -14.15 5.70 4.26
C ASN A 58 -13.46 5.87 2.91
N SER A 59 -12.85 7.03 2.67
CA SER A 59 -12.12 7.31 1.45
C SER A 59 -10.85 6.49 1.33
N LEU A 60 -10.17 6.24 2.46
CA LEU A 60 -8.98 5.37 2.49
C LEU A 60 -9.35 3.95 2.08
N MET A 61 -10.45 3.42 2.59
CA MET A 61 -10.89 2.07 2.23
C MET A 61 -11.30 1.98 0.75
N SER A 62 -11.97 3.00 0.23
CA SER A 62 -12.32 3.07 -1.19
C SER A 62 -11.06 3.13 -2.07
N PHE A 63 -10.10 3.98 -1.71
CA PHE A 63 -8.82 4.08 -2.40
C PHE A 63 -8.08 2.74 -2.39
N SER A 64 -8.00 2.11 -1.21
CA SER A 64 -7.33 0.82 -1.05
C SER A 64 -7.95 -0.27 -1.93
N ARG A 65 -9.28 -0.29 -2.05
CA ARG A 65 -9.97 -1.25 -2.91
C ARG A 65 -9.59 -1.05 -4.38
N LYS A 66 -9.51 0.19 -4.84
CA LYS A 66 -9.09 0.50 -6.22
C LYS A 66 -7.65 0.06 -6.48
N VAL A 67 -6.77 0.28 -5.51
CA VAL A 67 -5.37 -0.17 -5.59
C VAL A 67 -5.31 -1.70 -5.63
N ALA A 68 -6.08 -2.37 -4.76
CA ALA A 68 -6.12 -3.83 -4.71
C ALA A 68 -6.58 -4.45 -6.04
N LEU A 69 -7.56 -3.83 -6.68
CA LEU A 69 -8.02 -4.28 -8.00
C LEU A 69 -6.89 -4.23 -9.04
N ALA A 70 -6.09 -3.17 -9.00
CA ALA A 70 -4.94 -3.04 -9.90
C ALA A 70 -3.86 -4.09 -9.60
N ILE A 71 -3.56 -4.31 -8.32
CA ILE A 71 -2.57 -5.32 -7.92
C ILE A 71 -3.00 -6.70 -8.43
N LYS A 72 -4.26 -7.03 -8.27
CA LYS A 72 -4.77 -8.35 -8.63
C LYS A 72 -4.68 -8.63 -10.13
N GLN A 73 -4.70 -7.62 -10.96
CA GLN A 73 -4.53 -7.77 -12.40
C GLN A 73 -3.10 -8.06 -12.81
N VAL A 74 -2.12 -7.72 -11.96
CA VAL A 74 -0.69 -7.86 -12.27
C VAL A 74 -0.08 -9.05 -11.55
N VAL A 75 -0.48 -9.29 -10.30
CA VAL A 75 0.12 -10.32 -9.44
C VAL A 75 -0.82 -11.52 -9.36
N THR A 76 -0.28 -12.71 -9.65
CA THR A 76 -1.04 -13.96 -9.53
C THR A 76 -1.20 -14.30 -8.04
N CYS A 77 -2.44 -14.38 -7.58
CA CYS A 77 -2.77 -14.71 -6.19
C CYS A 77 -4.24 -15.11 -6.09
N GLU A 78 -4.60 -15.76 -4.99
CA GLU A 78 -6.00 -16.14 -4.75
C GLU A 78 -6.83 -14.91 -4.38
N LYS A 79 -6.33 -14.10 -3.47
CA LYS A 79 -7.03 -12.91 -2.95
C LYS A 79 -6.01 -11.83 -2.60
N ILE A 80 -6.53 -10.63 -2.38
CA ILE A 80 -5.76 -9.56 -1.73
C ILE A 80 -6.26 -9.50 -0.29
N GLY A 81 -5.37 -9.82 0.65
CA GLY A 81 -5.66 -9.68 2.07
C GLY A 81 -5.47 -8.23 2.50
N LEU A 82 -6.24 -7.81 3.48
CA LEU A 82 -6.17 -6.44 3.99
C LEU A 82 -6.00 -6.46 5.50
N SER A 83 -5.05 -5.69 6.01
CA SER A 83 -4.95 -5.47 7.45
C SER A 83 -4.52 -4.04 7.74
N LEU A 84 -4.90 -3.57 8.93
CA LEU A 84 -4.61 -2.23 9.39
C LEU A 84 -4.17 -2.33 10.85
N ILE A 85 -2.85 -2.32 11.09
CA ILE A 85 -2.25 -2.63 12.39
C ILE A 85 -1.60 -1.38 13.01
N GLY A 86 -0.56 -0.86 12.38
CA GLY A 86 0.07 0.39 12.78
C GLY A 86 0.93 0.34 14.04
N LEU A 87 1.44 -0.84 14.43
CA LEU A 87 2.27 -0.94 15.63
C LEU A 87 3.71 -0.50 15.40
N GLU A 88 4.26 -0.73 14.19
CA GLU A 88 5.65 -0.39 13.91
C GLU A 88 5.84 1.06 13.48
N VAL A 89 4.91 1.57 12.68
CA VAL A 89 4.95 2.96 12.22
C VAL A 89 3.71 3.69 12.73
N PRO A 90 3.86 4.78 13.50
CA PRO A 90 2.72 5.49 14.09
C PRO A 90 2.04 6.42 13.08
N HIS A 91 1.60 5.85 11.99
CA HIS A 91 0.90 6.54 10.91
C HIS A 91 0.01 5.50 10.25
N VAL A 92 -1.29 5.74 10.24
CA VAL A 92 -2.27 4.80 9.69
C VAL A 92 -1.85 4.35 8.29
N HIS A 93 -1.87 3.04 8.08
CA HIS A 93 -1.60 2.48 6.76
C HIS A 93 -2.32 1.14 6.60
N VAL A 94 -2.88 0.95 5.42
CA VAL A 94 -3.55 -0.30 5.06
C VAL A 94 -2.54 -1.18 4.34
N HIS A 95 -2.36 -2.39 4.84
CA HIS A 95 -1.59 -3.42 4.15
C HIS A 95 -2.50 -4.11 3.14
N LEU A 96 -2.08 -4.14 1.89
CA LEU A 96 -2.71 -4.95 0.84
C LEU A 96 -1.70 -6.02 0.45
N ILE A 97 -2.04 -7.27 0.69
CA ILE A 97 -1.09 -8.37 0.57
C ILE A 97 -1.67 -9.43 -0.37
N PRO A 98 -1.02 -9.70 -1.52
CA PRO A 98 -1.41 -10.83 -2.36
C PRO A 98 -1.26 -12.12 -1.57
N ILE A 99 -2.34 -12.90 -1.43
CA ILE A 99 -2.32 -14.10 -0.61
C ILE A 99 -2.83 -15.31 -1.39
N SER A 100 -2.23 -16.45 -1.09
CA SER A 100 -2.70 -17.77 -1.56
C SER A 100 -2.79 -18.75 -0.39
N THR A 101 -2.20 -18.42 0.76
CA THR A 101 -2.28 -19.17 2.00
C THR A 101 -2.39 -18.19 3.17
N MET A 102 -2.83 -18.70 4.33
CA MET A 102 -2.89 -17.87 5.54
C MET A 102 -1.51 -17.40 6.01
N GLU A 103 -0.46 -18.15 5.66
CA GLU A 103 0.91 -17.77 6.00
C GLU A 103 1.30 -16.43 5.40
N ASP A 104 0.74 -16.09 4.25
CA ASP A 104 1.03 -14.82 3.58
C ASP A 104 0.61 -13.62 4.42
N MET A 105 -0.33 -13.78 5.35
CA MET A 105 -0.77 -12.71 6.24
C MET A 105 0.07 -12.60 7.51
N ARG A 106 1.05 -13.48 7.70
CA ARG A 106 1.95 -13.41 8.84
C ARG A 106 3.15 -12.56 8.50
N PHE A 107 3.49 -11.64 9.38
CA PHE A 107 4.60 -10.69 9.18
C PHE A 107 5.94 -11.28 9.66
N ILE A 108 6.14 -12.57 9.44
CA ILE A 108 7.34 -13.30 9.85
C ILE A 108 8.18 -13.66 8.63
N LYS A 109 7.56 -14.31 7.64
CA LYS A 109 8.22 -14.71 6.41
C LYS A 109 8.18 -13.55 5.42
N LYS A 110 9.35 -13.18 4.92
CA LYS A 110 9.47 -12.06 3.97
C LYS A 110 9.91 -12.57 2.61
N ALA A 111 9.29 -12.03 1.57
CA ALA A 111 9.77 -12.23 0.20
C ALA A 111 10.91 -11.27 -0.07
N THR A 112 11.77 -11.60 -1.02
CA THR A 112 12.87 -10.72 -1.43
C THR A 112 12.71 -10.33 -2.88
N PHE A 113 13.08 -9.09 -3.19
CA PHE A 113 13.03 -8.57 -4.54
C PHE A 113 14.12 -7.51 -4.68
N ASN A 114 14.68 -7.33 -5.87
CA ASN A 114 15.69 -6.31 -6.07
C ASN A 114 15.03 -4.99 -6.50
N HIS A 115 15.85 -3.94 -6.56
CA HIS A 115 15.38 -2.61 -6.94
C HIS A 115 14.67 -2.60 -8.30
N GLU A 116 15.27 -3.24 -9.30
CA GLU A 116 14.70 -3.31 -10.65
C GLU A 116 13.36 -4.04 -10.66
N GLY A 117 13.26 -5.09 -9.86
CA GLY A 117 12.02 -5.86 -9.72
C GLY A 117 10.92 -5.05 -9.10
N PHE A 118 11.21 -4.34 -8.01
CA PHE A 118 10.24 -3.45 -7.36
C PHE A 118 9.81 -2.33 -8.31
N GLU A 119 10.76 -1.71 -8.99
CA GLU A 119 10.46 -0.62 -9.91
C GLU A 119 9.58 -1.08 -11.06
N SER A 120 9.89 -2.22 -11.65
CA SER A 120 9.10 -2.80 -12.74
C SER A 120 7.69 -3.15 -12.27
N LEU A 121 7.57 -3.79 -11.11
CA LEU A 121 6.28 -4.19 -10.55
C LEU A 121 5.41 -2.98 -10.24
N ALA A 122 5.98 -1.97 -9.59
CA ALA A 122 5.25 -0.75 -9.27
C ALA A 122 4.73 -0.06 -10.52
N LYS A 123 5.55 -0.02 -11.56
CA LYS A 123 5.19 0.60 -12.83
C LYS A 123 4.01 -0.10 -13.50
N LYS A 124 4.03 -1.44 -13.50
CA LYS A 124 2.94 -2.24 -14.07
C LYS A 124 1.63 -2.01 -13.33
N ILE A 125 1.67 -2.01 -12.02
CA ILE A 125 0.47 -1.80 -11.20
C ILE A 125 -0.02 -0.37 -11.36
N ASN A 126 0.88 0.60 -11.37
CA ASN A 126 0.52 2.00 -11.57
C ASN A 126 -0.17 2.22 -12.91
N THR A 127 0.33 1.61 -13.98
CA THR A 127 -0.29 1.71 -15.31
C THR A 127 -1.73 1.22 -15.28
N ILE A 128 -1.98 0.07 -14.66
CA ILE A 128 -3.34 -0.48 -14.54
C ILE A 128 -4.21 0.43 -13.68
N TYR A 129 -3.68 0.92 -12.57
CA TYR A 129 -4.42 1.82 -11.68
C TYR A 129 -4.85 3.09 -12.42
N ASP A 130 -3.93 3.72 -13.14
CA ASP A 130 -4.22 4.96 -13.85
C ASP A 130 -5.24 4.76 -14.96
N LEU A 131 -5.14 3.66 -15.72
CA LEU A 131 -6.10 3.33 -16.78
C LEU A 131 -7.49 3.09 -16.21
N SER A 132 -7.59 2.43 -15.08
CA SER A 132 -8.87 2.07 -14.46
C SER A 132 -9.54 3.24 -13.73
N ASN A 133 -8.77 4.25 -13.34
CA ASN A 133 -9.26 5.35 -12.52
C ASN A 133 -9.12 6.72 -13.19
N SER A 134 -8.76 6.76 -14.47
CA SER A 134 -8.79 8.00 -15.25
C SER A 134 -10.21 8.26 -15.70
N ILE A 135 -10.57 9.52 -15.73
CA ILE A 135 -11.89 9.96 -16.18
C ILE A 135 -11.76 10.62 -17.54
#